data_29fea616fb78ae5ec65cdf7e8976060a
#
_entry.id   29fea616fb78ae5ec65cdf7e8976060a
#
_cell.length_a   1.000
_cell.length_b   1.000
_cell.length_c   1.000
_cell.angle_alpha   90.00
_cell.angle_beta   90.00
_cell.angle_gamma   90.00
#
_symmetry.space_group_name_H-M   'P 1'
#
loop_
_entity.id
_entity.type
_entity.pdbx_description
1 polymer ?
#
loop_
_entity_poly.entity_id
_entity_poly.type
_entity_poly.pdbx_seq_one_letter_code
_entity_poly.pdbx_strand_id
1 'polypeptide(L)'
;MKRLITIILLISFVCPVAWSQSDTLTSQQIKEILRDNPALAGGNHYVPAFQPYSVAPAPKGYKPVYISHYGRHGARYSTSSKKYDTVWNLLESGHSSGALTPAGEDLYQRFVPLYPMMEGHSGDLTVIGQEQHRELAARMVKAYPSVFGKKVRVDARSTIIPRAIISMMSFCDELRELRPGMQLSYAADHSDMPVTGLSASSREEDAIDEFKRIYASPALGAGLYGAYAHINLDPQAFFLRYFKEMGPVEACGKPEDLMAAVGEVAYNLQCLETDEWMDDLFTEEERYKLWQRENLWAALMFLDSPYSQGIISARAWSLLQDIMDLADEDISSGNVQVRLRFGHDTVVAPLMGILGIKGWKPLGADMTLWKYHFQNWNVPMAANVQMVFYKGRKGDILVRVMYNEKDQILPLPDQSLAPYYSWDAFKEYYRPICEKNHAIMDGFWSQSPTN
;
A
#
# COMPACT_ATOMS: atom_id res chain seq x y z
N MET A 1 6.15 52.00 -29.07
CA MET A 1 5.17 51.71 -28.02
C MET A 1 5.09 50.20 -27.85
N LYS A 2 5.81 49.66 -26.89
CA LYS A 2 5.79 48.21 -26.54
C LYS A 2 4.71 48.01 -25.46
N ARG A 3 3.67 47.22 -25.78
CA ARG A 3 2.65 46.83 -24.80
C ARG A 3 3.21 45.68 -23.98
N LEU A 4 3.42 45.93 -22.69
CA LEU A 4 3.68 44.89 -21.66
C LEU A 4 2.37 44.15 -21.41
N ILE A 5 2.32 42.85 -21.73
CA ILE A 5 1.22 41.97 -21.29
C ILE A 5 1.63 41.41 -19.96
N THR A 6 1.00 41.88 -18.90
CA THR A 6 1.15 41.32 -17.57
C THR A 6 0.27 40.07 -17.48
N ILE A 7 0.90 38.90 -17.49
CA ILE A 7 0.25 37.62 -17.20
C ILE A 7 0.13 37.52 -15.67
N ILE A 8 -1.08 37.69 -15.17
CA ILE A 8 -1.40 37.38 -13.76
C ILE A 8 -1.56 35.88 -13.66
N LEU A 9 -0.54 35.19 -13.15
CA LEU A 9 -0.64 33.81 -12.72
C LEU A 9 -1.52 33.79 -11.45
N LEU A 10 -2.76 33.36 -11.60
CA LEU A 10 -3.60 32.94 -10.49
C LEU A 10 -3.03 31.61 -9.97
N ILE A 11 -2.15 31.71 -8.98
CA ILE A 11 -1.76 30.55 -8.14
C ILE A 11 -2.96 30.26 -7.25
N SER A 12 -3.80 29.33 -7.68
CA SER A 12 -4.78 28.71 -6.79
C SER A 12 -4.01 27.95 -5.71
N PHE A 13 -3.93 28.54 -4.53
CA PHE A 13 -3.52 27.84 -3.31
C PHE A 13 -4.55 26.74 -3.04
N VAL A 14 -4.31 25.56 -3.61
CA VAL A 14 -4.93 24.34 -3.10
C VAL A 14 -4.25 24.09 -1.76
N CYS A 15 -4.91 24.52 -0.69
CA CYS A 15 -4.53 24.19 0.66
C CYS A 15 -4.48 22.65 0.75
N PRO A 16 -3.33 22.01 1.02
CA PRO A 16 -3.32 20.59 1.25
C PRO A 16 -4.16 20.35 2.50
N VAL A 17 -5.34 19.77 2.34
CA VAL A 17 -6.10 19.26 3.47
C VAL A 17 -5.19 18.26 4.14
N ALA A 18 -4.61 18.63 5.26
CA ALA A 18 -3.91 17.72 6.14
C ALA A 18 -4.95 16.74 6.67
N TRP A 19 -5.07 15.59 6.03
CA TRP A 19 -5.95 14.52 6.45
C TRP A 19 -5.45 14.03 7.80
N SER A 20 -6.10 14.51 8.86
CA SER A 20 -5.97 13.96 10.20
C SER A 20 -6.47 12.53 10.15
N GLN A 21 -5.55 11.56 10.26
CA GLN A 21 -5.86 10.12 10.32
C GLN A 21 -6.68 9.83 11.57
N SER A 22 -7.98 10.07 11.60
CA SER A 22 -8.75 9.59 12.75
C SER A 22 -10.23 9.89 12.80
N ASP A 23 -10.74 10.67 11.94
CA ASP A 23 -12.17 10.90 12.00
C ASP A 23 -12.85 9.93 11.03
N THR A 24 -13.83 9.20 11.55
CA THR A 24 -14.71 8.37 10.77
C THR A 24 -15.36 9.21 9.67
N LEU A 25 -15.06 8.91 8.42
CA LEU A 25 -15.64 9.63 7.29
C LEU A 25 -17.08 9.21 7.07
N THR A 26 -17.96 10.15 6.75
CA THR A 26 -19.31 9.84 6.30
C THR A 26 -19.32 9.39 4.83
N SER A 27 -20.40 8.72 4.40
CA SER A 27 -20.60 8.38 2.97
C SER A 27 -20.49 9.59 2.07
N GLN A 28 -21.04 10.72 2.48
CA GLN A 28 -21.03 11.95 1.70
C GLN A 28 -19.60 12.50 1.55
N GLN A 29 -18.83 12.52 2.62
CA GLN A 29 -17.41 12.95 2.58
C GLN A 29 -16.59 12.04 1.66
N ILE A 30 -16.81 10.72 1.72
CA ILE A 30 -16.11 9.77 0.86
C ILE A 30 -16.46 10.03 -0.62
N LYS A 31 -17.74 10.25 -0.95
CA LYS A 31 -18.15 10.59 -2.32
C LYS A 31 -17.52 11.89 -2.82
N GLU A 32 -17.47 12.92 -1.98
CA GLU A 32 -16.80 14.18 -2.28
C GLU A 32 -15.31 13.99 -2.55
N ILE A 33 -14.62 13.20 -1.71
CA ILE A 33 -13.21 12.86 -1.89
C ILE A 33 -12.97 12.13 -3.23
N LEU A 34 -13.81 11.14 -3.55
CA LEU A 34 -13.69 10.37 -4.79
C LEU A 34 -14.08 11.19 -6.03
N ARG A 35 -14.96 12.18 -5.88
CA ARG A 35 -15.27 13.13 -6.96
C ARG A 35 -14.10 14.07 -7.21
N ASP A 36 -13.50 14.60 -6.15
CA ASP A 36 -12.40 15.57 -6.24
C ASP A 36 -11.07 14.89 -6.67
N ASN A 37 -10.91 13.61 -6.38
CA ASN A 37 -9.79 12.79 -6.85
C ASN A 37 -10.25 11.36 -7.18
N PRO A 38 -10.73 11.11 -8.40
CA PRO A 38 -11.23 9.80 -8.82
C PRO A 38 -10.18 8.67 -8.75
N ALA A 39 -8.89 8.98 -8.84
CA ALA A 39 -7.82 8.00 -8.74
C ALA A 39 -7.82 7.22 -7.41
N LEU A 40 -8.37 7.83 -6.35
CA LEU A 40 -8.54 7.20 -5.03
C LEU A 40 -9.53 6.02 -5.06
N ALA A 41 -10.41 5.94 -6.07
CA ALA A 41 -11.27 4.78 -6.26
C ALA A 41 -10.50 3.50 -6.59
N GLY A 42 -9.25 3.62 -7.07
CA GLY A 42 -8.31 2.50 -7.20
C GLY A 42 -7.86 1.91 -5.87
N GLY A 43 -8.20 2.53 -4.74
CA GLY A 43 -7.90 2.03 -3.41
C GLY A 43 -6.40 1.83 -3.20
N ASN A 44 -5.97 0.61 -2.86
CA ASN A 44 -4.56 0.29 -2.69
C ASN A 44 -3.75 0.24 -4.02
N HIS A 45 -4.40 0.42 -5.18
CA HIS A 45 -3.74 0.69 -6.47
C HIS A 45 -3.48 2.19 -6.70
N TYR A 46 -3.89 3.05 -5.78
CA TYR A 46 -3.64 4.48 -5.89
C TYR A 46 -2.15 4.79 -6.01
N VAL A 47 -1.80 5.63 -6.99
CA VAL A 47 -0.44 6.13 -7.25
C VAL A 47 -0.37 7.59 -6.78
N PRO A 48 0.15 7.85 -5.57
CA PRO A 48 0.19 9.21 -5.05
C PRO A 48 1.26 10.03 -5.77
N ALA A 49 0.95 11.29 -6.04
CA ALA A 49 1.96 12.27 -6.38
C ALA A 49 2.79 12.61 -5.12
N PHE A 50 4.11 12.63 -5.26
CA PHE A 50 5.00 13.03 -4.17
C PHE A 50 4.78 14.50 -3.82
N GLN A 51 4.42 14.74 -2.56
CA GLN A 51 4.26 16.08 -2.04
C GLN A 51 5.62 16.67 -1.61
N PRO A 52 5.80 17.99 -1.60
CA PRO A 52 6.98 18.60 -1.02
C PRO A 52 7.22 18.06 0.39
N TYR A 53 8.44 17.55 0.63
CA TYR A 53 8.81 16.94 1.89
C TYR A 53 9.77 17.85 2.65
N SER A 54 9.39 18.22 3.87
CA SER A 54 10.28 18.91 4.79
C SER A 54 10.41 18.10 6.08
N VAL A 55 11.64 17.77 6.44
CA VAL A 55 11.92 17.08 7.71
C VAL A 55 11.80 18.07 8.86
N ALA A 56 10.99 17.74 9.87
CA ALA A 56 10.97 18.51 11.10
C ALA A 56 12.38 18.51 11.73
N PRO A 57 12.86 19.67 12.25
CA PRO A 57 14.17 19.74 12.87
C PRO A 57 14.32 18.73 14.01
N ALA A 58 15.48 18.06 14.06
CA ALA A 58 15.79 17.17 15.17
C ALA A 58 15.76 17.94 16.50
N PRO A 59 15.40 17.30 17.62
CA PRO A 59 15.49 17.90 18.93
C PRO A 59 16.90 18.44 19.21
N LYS A 60 16.99 19.55 19.96
CA LYS A 60 18.28 20.21 20.22
C LYS A 60 19.30 19.22 20.81
N GLY A 61 20.43 19.09 20.14
CA GLY A 61 21.52 18.22 20.59
C GLY A 61 21.49 16.80 20.03
N TYR A 62 20.47 16.45 19.25
CA TYR A 62 20.35 15.14 18.56
C TYR A 62 20.68 15.24 17.07
N LYS A 63 21.22 14.14 16.52
CA LYS A 63 21.51 14.01 15.08
C LYS A 63 21.02 12.66 14.59
N PRO A 64 20.44 12.58 13.38
CA PRO A 64 20.06 11.28 12.80
C PRO A 64 21.34 10.47 12.51
N VAL A 65 21.33 9.20 12.90
CA VAL A 65 22.46 8.26 12.81
C VAL A 65 22.14 6.94 12.15
N TYR A 66 20.84 6.54 12.13
CA TYR A 66 20.42 5.26 11.59
C TYR A 66 19.00 5.35 11.05
N ILE A 67 18.69 4.57 9.99
CA ILE A 67 17.37 4.47 9.38
C ILE A 67 17.01 3.00 9.20
N SER A 68 15.81 2.61 9.65
CA SER A 68 15.15 1.36 9.29
C SER A 68 13.93 1.68 8.44
N HIS A 69 13.85 1.09 7.25
CA HIS A 69 12.80 1.32 6.27
C HIS A 69 12.11 0.02 5.89
N TYR A 70 10.80 0.06 5.77
CA TYR A 70 10.01 -0.97 5.09
C TYR A 70 9.16 -0.31 4.00
N GLY A 71 9.33 -0.74 2.74
CA GLY A 71 8.60 -0.26 1.57
C GLY A 71 7.74 -1.35 0.92
N ARG A 72 6.49 -1.02 0.60
CA ARG A 72 5.68 -1.76 -0.35
C ARG A 72 6.27 -1.59 -1.75
N HIS A 73 6.17 -2.60 -2.62
CA HIS A 73 6.50 -2.44 -4.05
C HIS A 73 5.76 -1.24 -4.68
N GLY A 74 6.31 -0.69 -5.75
CA GLY A 74 5.72 0.42 -6.51
C GLY A 74 4.51 0.02 -7.35
N ALA A 75 4.06 0.95 -8.19
CA ALA A 75 2.98 0.74 -9.16
C ALA A 75 3.24 -0.51 -10.01
N ARG A 76 2.20 -1.27 -10.29
CA ARG A 76 2.27 -2.57 -10.96
C ARG A 76 1.04 -2.86 -11.80
N TYR A 77 1.17 -3.79 -12.71
CA TYR A 77 0.04 -4.41 -13.39
C TYR A 77 -0.83 -5.21 -12.39
N SER A 78 -2.09 -5.49 -12.74
CA SER A 78 -2.94 -6.36 -11.93
C SER A 78 -2.26 -7.71 -11.69
N THR A 79 -2.41 -8.28 -10.48
CA THR A 79 -1.83 -9.59 -10.16
C THR A 79 -2.57 -10.77 -10.82
N SER A 80 -3.64 -10.50 -11.55
CA SER A 80 -4.42 -11.49 -12.27
C SER A 80 -4.63 -11.05 -13.72
N SER A 81 -4.03 -11.76 -14.67
CA SER A 81 -4.28 -11.55 -16.11
C SER A 81 -5.76 -11.74 -16.46
N LYS A 82 -6.45 -12.63 -15.72
CA LYS A 82 -7.88 -12.90 -15.95
C LYS A 82 -8.75 -11.63 -15.98
N LYS A 83 -8.37 -10.57 -15.25
CA LYS A 83 -9.16 -9.35 -15.24
C LYS A 83 -9.04 -8.58 -16.54
N TYR A 84 -7.83 -8.46 -17.07
CA TYR A 84 -7.60 -7.87 -18.38
C TYR A 84 -8.27 -8.68 -19.47
N ASP A 85 -8.07 -10.01 -19.45
CA ASP A 85 -8.68 -10.93 -20.42
C ASP A 85 -10.22 -10.90 -20.34
N THR A 86 -10.78 -10.78 -19.14
CA THR A 86 -12.23 -10.69 -18.94
C THR A 86 -12.80 -9.44 -19.60
N VAL A 87 -12.17 -8.27 -19.40
CA VAL A 87 -12.64 -7.02 -20.00
C VAL A 87 -12.42 -7.04 -21.52
N TRP A 88 -11.28 -7.53 -22.00
CA TRP A 88 -11.00 -7.70 -23.41
C TRP A 88 -12.05 -8.58 -24.09
N ASN A 89 -12.27 -9.80 -23.58
CA ASN A 89 -13.20 -10.76 -24.16
C ASN A 89 -14.63 -10.24 -24.16
N LEU A 90 -15.04 -9.51 -23.13
CA LEU A 90 -16.35 -8.88 -23.06
C LEU A 90 -16.55 -7.84 -24.19
N LEU A 91 -15.57 -6.95 -24.37
CA LEU A 91 -15.63 -5.89 -25.37
C LEU A 91 -15.48 -6.44 -26.79
N GLU A 92 -14.52 -7.35 -27.01
CA GLU A 92 -14.29 -7.99 -28.31
C GLU A 92 -15.51 -8.79 -28.76
N SER A 93 -16.11 -9.60 -27.85
CA SER A 93 -17.34 -10.35 -28.16
C SER A 93 -18.51 -9.42 -28.51
N GLY A 94 -18.64 -8.31 -27.78
CA GLY A 94 -19.67 -7.30 -28.05
C GLY A 94 -19.46 -6.62 -29.40
N HIS A 95 -18.23 -6.26 -29.74
CA HIS A 95 -17.86 -5.66 -31.02
C HIS A 95 -18.11 -6.65 -32.18
N SER A 96 -17.54 -7.85 -32.12
CA SER A 96 -17.65 -8.87 -33.18
C SER A 96 -19.08 -9.30 -33.46
N SER A 97 -19.96 -9.31 -32.45
CA SER A 97 -21.38 -9.64 -32.61
C SER A 97 -22.25 -8.42 -32.99
N GLY A 98 -21.70 -7.22 -33.04
CA GLY A 98 -22.48 -5.99 -33.28
C GLY A 98 -23.43 -5.64 -32.13
N ALA A 99 -23.15 -6.13 -30.91
CA ALA A 99 -23.99 -5.91 -29.72
C ALA A 99 -23.69 -4.60 -29.00
N LEU A 100 -22.61 -3.90 -29.35
CA LEU A 100 -22.23 -2.64 -28.71
C LEU A 100 -23.12 -1.47 -29.16
N THR A 101 -23.39 -0.54 -28.25
CA THR A 101 -23.92 0.78 -28.56
C THR A 101 -22.79 1.65 -29.16
N PRO A 102 -23.06 2.86 -29.69
CA PRO A 102 -21.99 3.79 -30.08
C PRO A 102 -21.02 4.09 -28.95
N ALA A 103 -21.48 4.22 -27.70
CA ALA A 103 -20.61 4.41 -26.53
C ALA A 103 -19.79 3.13 -26.21
N GLY A 104 -20.35 1.95 -26.45
CA GLY A 104 -19.63 0.67 -26.32
C GLY A 104 -18.54 0.53 -27.37
N GLU A 105 -18.79 0.95 -28.61
CA GLU A 105 -17.77 0.95 -29.67
C GLU A 105 -16.64 1.93 -29.35
N ASP A 106 -16.93 3.12 -28.83
CA ASP A 106 -15.91 4.05 -28.36
C ASP A 106 -15.05 3.42 -27.26
N LEU A 107 -15.68 2.81 -26.25
CA LEU A 107 -14.98 2.11 -25.18
C LEU A 107 -14.08 0.98 -25.74
N TYR A 108 -14.58 0.18 -26.67
CA TYR A 108 -13.79 -0.86 -27.31
C TYR A 108 -12.57 -0.26 -28.01
N GLN A 109 -12.72 0.80 -28.81
CA GLN A 109 -11.62 1.44 -29.51
C GLN A 109 -10.58 2.04 -28.55
N ARG A 110 -10.99 2.58 -27.43
CA ARG A 110 -10.10 3.05 -26.36
C ARG A 110 -9.32 1.87 -25.71
N PHE A 111 -9.94 0.71 -25.62
CA PHE A 111 -9.34 -0.47 -24.97
C PHE A 111 -8.39 -1.25 -25.89
N VAL A 112 -8.62 -1.22 -27.22
CA VAL A 112 -7.78 -1.91 -28.21
C VAL A 112 -6.27 -1.66 -28.06
N PRO A 113 -5.77 -0.42 -27.90
CA PRO A 113 -4.34 -0.18 -27.71
C PRO A 113 -3.83 -0.53 -26.31
N LEU A 114 -4.71 -0.64 -25.32
CA LEU A 114 -4.33 -0.91 -23.91
C LEU A 114 -4.12 -2.39 -23.65
N TYR A 115 -4.93 -3.26 -24.26
CA TYR A 115 -4.86 -4.68 -23.96
C TYR A 115 -3.48 -5.30 -24.25
N PRO A 116 -2.82 -5.02 -25.40
CA PRO A 116 -1.47 -5.53 -25.66
C PRO A 116 -0.41 -5.03 -24.66
N MET A 117 -0.64 -3.87 -24.02
CA MET A 117 0.26 -3.35 -22.97
C MET A 117 0.12 -4.13 -21.66
N MET A 118 -1.02 -4.78 -21.45
CA MET A 118 -1.36 -5.48 -20.21
C MET A 118 -1.19 -7.01 -20.32
N GLU A 119 -1.33 -7.54 -21.52
CA GLU A 119 -1.24 -8.96 -21.80
C GLU A 119 0.13 -9.51 -21.42
N GLY A 120 0.16 -10.57 -20.62
CA GLY A 120 1.40 -11.22 -20.18
C GLY A 120 2.13 -10.54 -19.00
N HIS A 121 1.71 -9.33 -18.57
CA HIS A 121 2.38 -8.55 -17.52
C HIS A 121 1.77 -8.72 -16.12
N SER A 122 1.08 -9.84 -15.85
CA SER A 122 0.43 -10.06 -14.55
C SER A 122 1.39 -9.92 -13.36
N GLY A 123 1.16 -8.89 -12.56
CA GLY A 123 1.89 -8.62 -11.32
C GLY A 123 3.28 -8.00 -11.48
N ASP A 124 3.68 -7.68 -12.72
CA ASP A 124 4.96 -7.00 -12.99
C ASP A 124 4.96 -5.57 -12.45
N LEU A 125 6.13 -5.11 -12.00
CA LEU A 125 6.34 -3.71 -11.64
C LEU A 125 6.36 -2.86 -12.91
N THR A 126 5.67 -1.72 -12.89
CA THR A 126 5.71 -0.77 -14.01
C THR A 126 6.91 0.19 -13.90
N VAL A 127 7.19 0.94 -14.97
CA VAL A 127 8.20 2.02 -14.93
C VAL A 127 7.81 3.07 -13.89
N ILE A 128 6.51 3.41 -13.79
CA ILE A 128 6.01 4.31 -12.73
C ILE A 128 6.39 3.78 -11.34
N GLY A 129 6.27 2.46 -11.11
CA GLY A 129 6.65 1.84 -9.86
C GLY A 129 8.16 1.93 -9.57
N GLN A 130 9.00 1.81 -10.59
CA GLN A 130 10.44 2.00 -10.47
C GLN A 130 10.77 3.45 -10.11
N GLU A 131 10.17 4.42 -10.81
CA GLU A 131 10.36 5.86 -10.56
C GLU A 131 9.91 6.26 -9.15
N GLN A 132 8.80 5.69 -8.63
CA GLN A 132 8.39 5.90 -7.25
C GLN A 132 9.52 5.56 -6.26
N HIS A 133 10.21 4.44 -6.46
CA HIS A 133 11.29 4.01 -5.57
C HIS A 133 12.57 4.82 -5.75
N ARG A 134 12.90 5.28 -6.96
CA ARG A 134 14.00 6.24 -7.20
C ARG A 134 13.73 7.55 -6.46
N GLU A 135 12.54 8.11 -6.62
CA GLU A 135 12.16 9.35 -5.93
C GLU A 135 12.22 9.20 -4.39
N LEU A 136 11.70 8.10 -3.82
CA LEU A 136 11.78 7.83 -2.38
C LEU A 136 13.23 7.78 -1.89
N ALA A 137 14.14 7.15 -2.65
CA ALA A 137 15.56 7.09 -2.34
C ALA A 137 16.20 8.48 -2.34
N ALA A 138 15.96 9.27 -3.39
CA ALA A 138 16.46 10.63 -3.52
C ALA A 138 15.98 11.52 -2.36
N ARG A 139 14.71 11.42 -2.01
CA ARG A 139 14.10 12.17 -0.89
C ARG A 139 14.70 11.77 0.44
N MET A 140 14.92 10.48 0.68
CA MET A 140 15.56 9.98 1.91
C MET A 140 17.00 10.50 2.05
N VAL A 141 17.80 10.45 0.99
CA VAL A 141 19.16 11.00 0.98
C VAL A 141 19.17 12.51 1.26
N LYS A 142 18.26 13.25 0.63
CA LYS A 142 18.10 14.69 0.83
C LYS A 142 17.67 15.04 2.25
N ALA A 143 16.78 14.24 2.84
CA ALA A 143 16.24 14.43 4.17
C ALA A 143 17.27 14.16 5.29
N TYR A 144 18.14 13.17 5.08
CA TYR A 144 19.06 12.66 6.11
C TYR A 144 20.52 12.63 5.64
N PRO A 145 21.10 13.75 5.17
CA PRO A 145 22.44 13.76 4.58
C PRO A 145 23.55 13.33 5.57
N SER A 146 23.33 13.46 6.89
CA SER A 146 24.28 13.03 7.90
C SER A 146 24.33 11.50 8.05
N VAL A 147 23.25 10.78 7.78
CA VAL A 147 23.22 9.31 7.74
C VAL A 147 23.91 8.82 6.48
N PHE A 148 23.66 9.46 5.34
CA PHE A 148 24.26 9.13 4.04
C PHE A 148 25.64 9.78 3.84
N GLY A 149 26.54 9.61 4.81
CA GLY A 149 27.93 10.05 4.71
C GLY A 149 28.74 9.28 3.67
N LYS A 150 30.03 9.67 3.47
CA LYS A 150 30.91 9.10 2.43
C LYS A 150 31.11 7.57 2.50
N LYS A 151 30.96 6.96 3.66
CA LYS A 151 31.19 5.53 3.92
C LYS A 151 29.95 4.84 4.49
N VAL A 152 28.77 5.33 4.12
CA VAL A 152 27.52 4.71 4.57
C VAL A 152 27.44 3.25 4.12
N ARG A 153 27.01 2.39 5.04
CA ARG A 153 26.71 0.99 4.75
C ARG A 153 25.20 0.80 4.77
N VAL A 154 24.69 0.25 3.68
CA VAL A 154 23.28 -0.02 3.46
C VAL A 154 23.09 -1.53 3.29
N ASP A 155 22.17 -2.11 4.03
CA ASP A 155 21.72 -3.49 3.85
C ASP A 155 20.27 -3.49 3.41
N ALA A 156 19.98 -4.04 2.22
CA ALA A 156 18.67 -4.07 1.61
C ALA A 156 18.17 -5.51 1.44
N ARG A 157 16.95 -5.78 1.86
CA ARG A 157 16.29 -7.08 1.78
C ARG A 157 14.95 -6.94 1.09
N SER A 158 14.54 -7.96 0.35
CA SER A 158 13.25 -8.01 -0.32
C SER A 158 12.60 -9.38 -0.14
N THR A 159 11.28 -9.44 -0.26
CA THR A 159 10.62 -10.71 -0.56
C THR A 159 11.15 -11.26 -1.88
N ILE A 160 10.97 -12.57 -2.08
CA ILE A 160 11.35 -13.27 -3.32
C ILE A 160 10.47 -12.89 -4.52
N ILE A 161 9.46 -12.06 -4.34
CA ILE A 161 8.50 -11.68 -5.40
C ILE A 161 9.12 -10.64 -6.33
N PRO A 162 9.15 -10.86 -7.67
CA PRO A 162 9.88 -10.02 -8.63
C PRO A 162 9.61 -8.52 -8.50
N ARG A 163 8.35 -8.09 -8.36
CA ARG A 163 8.02 -6.65 -8.23
C ARG A 163 8.64 -5.98 -7.00
N ALA A 164 8.78 -6.73 -5.89
CA ALA A 164 9.43 -6.20 -4.68
C ALA A 164 10.95 -6.15 -4.87
N ILE A 165 11.53 -7.16 -5.52
CA ILE A 165 12.96 -7.18 -5.86
C ILE A 165 13.32 -6.00 -6.77
N ILE A 166 12.54 -5.76 -7.85
CA ILE A 166 12.79 -4.66 -8.78
C ILE A 166 12.59 -3.30 -8.08
N SER A 167 11.62 -3.19 -7.18
CA SER A 167 11.45 -1.99 -6.34
C SER A 167 12.68 -1.72 -5.47
N MET A 168 13.19 -2.76 -4.80
CA MET A 168 14.45 -2.67 -4.03
C MET A 168 15.62 -2.24 -4.91
N MET A 169 15.76 -2.86 -6.09
CA MET A 169 16.84 -2.54 -7.03
C MET A 169 16.77 -1.09 -7.49
N SER A 170 15.57 -0.60 -7.88
CA SER A 170 15.36 0.79 -8.31
C SER A 170 15.72 1.79 -7.22
N PHE A 171 15.34 1.52 -5.98
CA PHE A 171 15.72 2.32 -4.82
C PHE A 171 17.24 2.31 -4.58
N CYS A 172 17.85 1.14 -4.63
CA CYS A 172 19.29 0.96 -4.39
C CYS A 172 20.16 1.57 -5.50
N ASP A 173 19.71 1.51 -6.75
CA ASP A 173 20.42 2.12 -7.88
C ASP A 173 20.45 3.64 -7.75
N GLU A 174 19.34 4.26 -7.38
CA GLU A 174 19.29 5.70 -7.10
C GLU A 174 20.21 6.08 -5.93
N LEU A 175 20.21 5.29 -4.83
CA LEU A 175 21.15 5.51 -3.74
C LEU A 175 22.59 5.45 -4.20
N ARG A 176 22.93 4.48 -5.07
CA ARG A 176 24.30 4.31 -5.60
C ARG A 176 24.71 5.47 -6.49
N GLU A 177 23.79 5.99 -7.29
CA GLU A 177 24.01 7.17 -8.13
C GLU A 177 24.27 8.42 -7.27
N LEU A 178 23.47 8.65 -6.26
CA LEU A 178 23.60 9.80 -5.35
C LEU A 178 24.78 9.69 -4.37
N ARG A 179 25.22 8.47 -4.07
CA ARG A 179 26.29 8.16 -3.09
C ARG A 179 27.26 7.09 -3.61
N PRO A 180 28.09 7.38 -4.63
CA PRO A 180 28.97 6.38 -5.28
C PRO A 180 29.95 5.66 -4.34
N GLY A 181 30.27 6.25 -3.18
CA GLY A 181 31.15 5.64 -2.17
C GLY A 181 30.47 4.76 -1.15
N MET A 182 29.16 4.53 -1.29
CA MET A 182 28.37 3.68 -0.41
C MET A 182 28.76 2.20 -0.53
N GLN A 183 28.70 1.50 0.60
CA GLN A 183 28.77 0.05 0.65
C GLN A 183 27.34 -0.50 0.71
N LEU A 184 26.94 -1.21 -0.32
CA LEU A 184 25.59 -1.76 -0.45
C LEU A 184 25.64 -3.27 -0.52
N SER A 185 24.96 -3.95 0.41
CA SER A 185 24.55 -5.34 0.30
C SER A 185 23.05 -5.42 0.05
N TYR A 186 22.64 -6.37 -0.79
CA TYR A 186 21.22 -6.64 -1.02
C TYR A 186 21.00 -8.13 -1.28
N ALA A 187 19.85 -8.61 -0.84
CA ALA A 187 19.41 -9.97 -1.09
C ALA A 187 17.87 -10.05 -1.19
N ALA A 188 17.41 -11.09 -1.84
CA ALA A 188 16.04 -11.56 -1.80
C ALA A 188 16.10 -13.06 -1.56
N ASP A 189 15.96 -13.44 -0.31
CA ASP A 189 16.16 -14.80 0.16
C ASP A 189 14.94 -15.32 0.92
N HIS A 190 14.67 -16.62 0.83
CA HIS A 190 13.59 -17.25 1.57
C HIS A 190 13.76 -17.12 3.08
N SER A 191 15.01 -17.11 3.57
CA SER A 191 15.31 -16.91 4.99
C SER A 191 14.90 -15.53 5.53
N ASP A 192 14.77 -14.52 4.64
CA ASP A 192 14.32 -13.17 4.99
C ASP A 192 12.78 -13.02 4.97
N MET A 193 12.06 -14.03 4.48
CA MET A 193 10.58 -13.96 4.37
C MET A 193 9.86 -13.69 5.69
N PRO A 194 10.30 -14.19 6.85
CA PRO A 194 9.67 -13.83 8.13
C PRO A 194 9.66 -12.33 8.44
N VAL A 195 10.64 -11.58 7.94
CA VAL A 195 10.80 -10.14 8.21
C VAL A 195 10.54 -9.24 6.97
N THR A 196 10.41 -9.82 5.79
CA THR A 196 10.08 -9.09 4.56
C THR A 196 8.67 -9.37 4.06
N GLY A 197 8.18 -10.59 4.24
CA GLY A 197 6.87 -11.05 3.78
C GLY A 197 5.89 -11.41 4.90
N LEU A 198 6.34 -11.40 6.16
CA LEU A 198 5.63 -11.89 7.34
C LEU A 198 5.18 -13.36 7.20
N SER A 199 5.95 -14.17 6.49
CA SER A 199 5.74 -15.62 6.43
C SER A 199 6.37 -16.28 7.65
N ALA A 200 5.67 -17.20 8.28
CA ALA A 200 6.21 -18.00 9.38
C ALA A 200 7.30 -18.97 8.91
N SER A 201 7.31 -19.31 7.62
CA SER A 201 8.28 -20.22 7.01
C SER A 201 9.18 -19.52 6.01
N SER A 202 10.44 -19.97 5.96
CA SER A 202 11.40 -19.61 4.92
C SER A 202 11.20 -20.38 3.61
N ARG A 203 10.25 -21.34 3.55
CA ARG A 203 9.94 -22.10 2.33
C ARG A 203 8.76 -21.49 1.58
N GLU A 204 8.87 -21.39 0.25
CA GLU A 204 7.86 -20.77 -0.60
C GLU A 204 6.50 -21.48 -0.51
N GLU A 205 6.51 -22.81 -0.52
CA GLU A 205 5.29 -23.62 -0.42
C GLU A 205 4.52 -23.34 0.87
N ASP A 206 5.23 -23.26 1.98
CA ASP A 206 4.64 -22.95 3.29
C ASP A 206 4.08 -21.53 3.33
N ALA A 207 4.76 -20.57 2.67
CA ALA A 207 4.29 -19.17 2.61
C ALA A 207 2.96 -19.05 1.83
N ILE A 208 2.81 -19.82 0.74
CA ILE A 208 1.56 -19.88 -0.02
C ILE A 208 0.45 -20.50 0.82
N ASP A 209 0.73 -21.59 1.52
CA ASP A 209 -0.26 -22.27 2.36
C ASP A 209 -0.62 -21.43 3.60
N GLU A 210 0.35 -20.69 4.16
CA GLU A 210 0.10 -19.69 5.18
C GLU A 210 -0.89 -18.63 4.70
N PHE A 211 -0.65 -18.06 3.51
CA PHE A 211 -1.54 -17.07 2.93
C PHE A 211 -2.95 -17.63 2.75
N LYS A 212 -3.08 -18.83 2.19
CA LYS A 212 -4.37 -19.51 2.01
C LYS A 212 -5.07 -19.74 3.34
N ARG A 213 -4.33 -20.22 4.34
CA ARG A 213 -4.86 -20.51 5.66
C ARG A 213 -5.39 -19.27 6.39
N ILE A 214 -4.70 -18.14 6.27
CA ILE A 214 -5.12 -16.88 6.88
C ILE A 214 -6.26 -16.25 6.10
N TYR A 215 -6.08 -16.05 4.80
CA TYR A 215 -6.94 -15.18 4.00
C TYR A 215 -8.06 -15.90 3.25
N ALA A 216 -7.92 -17.18 2.97
CA ALA A 216 -8.98 -18.01 2.37
C ALA A 216 -9.76 -18.83 3.39
N SER A 217 -9.60 -18.55 4.69
CA SER A 217 -10.34 -19.25 5.73
C SER A 217 -11.85 -19.00 5.61
N PRO A 218 -12.69 -20.00 5.89
CA PRO A 218 -14.15 -19.81 5.88
C PRO A 218 -14.63 -18.67 6.77
N ALA A 219 -13.95 -18.43 7.89
CA ALA A 219 -14.29 -17.36 8.82
C ALA A 219 -14.11 -15.98 8.16
N LEU A 220 -12.94 -15.70 7.53
CA LEU A 220 -12.72 -14.45 6.80
C LEU A 220 -13.64 -14.35 5.58
N GLY A 221 -13.86 -15.47 4.88
CA GLY A 221 -14.80 -15.53 3.74
C GLY A 221 -16.24 -15.18 4.16
N ALA A 222 -16.71 -15.65 5.29
CA ALA A 222 -18.02 -15.29 5.83
C ALA A 222 -18.13 -13.79 6.14
N GLY A 223 -17.06 -13.21 6.72
CA GLY A 223 -16.96 -11.76 6.94
C GLY A 223 -17.01 -10.97 5.64
N LEU A 224 -16.29 -11.42 4.61
CA LEU A 224 -16.27 -10.79 3.30
C LEU A 224 -17.65 -10.83 2.63
N TYR A 225 -18.31 -11.98 2.60
CA TYR A 225 -19.67 -12.12 2.07
C TYR A 225 -20.67 -11.24 2.83
N GLY A 226 -20.61 -11.23 4.15
CA GLY A 226 -21.46 -10.37 4.97
C GLY A 226 -21.23 -8.88 4.71
N ALA A 227 -19.98 -8.46 4.55
CA ALA A 227 -19.63 -7.10 4.19
C ALA A 227 -20.18 -6.71 2.80
N TYR A 228 -20.05 -7.59 1.81
CA TYR A 228 -20.55 -7.34 0.45
C TYR A 228 -22.06 -7.35 0.32
N ALA A 229 -22.77 -8.04 1.20
CA ALA A 229 -24.24 -8.05 1.21
C ALA A 229 -24.89 -6.65 1.31
N HIS A 230 -24.11 -5.64 1.76
CA HIS A 230 -24.56 -4.26 1.88
C HIS A 230 -24.20 -3.38 0.67
N ILE A 231 -23.50 -3.95 -0.32
CA ILE A 231 -23.09 -3.21 -1.53
C ILE A 231 -23.91 -3.75 -2.71
N ASN A 232 -24.82 -2.91 -3.19
CA ASN A 232 -25.67 -3.25 -4.31
C ASN A 232 -25.17 -2.53 -5.56
N LEU A 233 -24.41 -3.23 -6.41
CA LEU A 233 -24.05 -2.76 -7.75
C LEU A 233 -25.32 -2.83 -8.65
N ASP A 234 -25.40 -1.96 -9.63
CA ASP A 234 -26.41 -2.02 -10.68
C ASP A 234 -25.73 -2.27 -12.03
N PRO A 235 -25.33 -3.52 -12.30
CA PRO A 235 -24.65 -3.86 -13.54
C PRO A 235 -25.54 -3.71 -14.77
N GLN A 236 -26.85 -3.84 -14.63
CA GLN A 236 -27.78 -3.66 -15.75
C GLN A 236 -27.78 -2.20 -16.21
N ALA A 237 -27.92 -1.24 -15.29
CA ALA A 237 -27.86 0.18 -15.64
C ALA A 237 -26.47 0.57 -16.19
N PHE A 238 -25.39 -0.04 -15.69
CA PHE A 238 -24.04 0.15 -16.20
C PHE A 238 -23.89 -0.37 -17.63
N PHE A 239 -24.16 -1.65 -17.88
CA PHE A 239 -23.88 -2.29 -19.18
C PHE A 239 -24.82 -1.82 -20.28
N LEU A 240 -26.08 -1.46 -20.01
CA LEU A 240 -26.99 -0.95 -21.04
C LEU A 240 -26.58 0.44 -21.61
N ARG A 241 -25.57 1.09 -21.04
CA ARG A 241 -24.92 2.25 -21.70
C ARG A 241 -24.01 1.82 -22.86
N TYR A 242 -23.41 0.64 -22.75
CA TYR A 242 -22.37 0.14 -23.66
C TYR A 242 -22.83 -1.02 -24.55
N PHE A 243 -23.84 -1.77 -24.13
CA PHE A 243 -24.45 -2.89 -24.85
C PHE A 243 -25.92 -2.61 -25.17
N LYS A 244 -26.38 -3.06 -26.31
CA LYS A 244 -27.77 -2.91 -26.74
C LYS A 244 -28.74 -3.75 -25.88
N GLU A 245 -28.24 -4.83 -25.29
CA GLU A 245 -28.99 -5.77 -24.45
C GLU A 245 -28.02 -6.51 -23.50
N MET A 246 -28.57 -7.16 -22.46
CA MET A 246 -27.76 -7.86 -21.46
C MET A 246 -27.28 -9.25 -21.89
N GLY A 247 -27.95 -9.90 -22.84
CA GLY A 247 -27.61 -11.27 -23.26
C GLY A 247 -26.12 -11.49 -23.58
N PRO A 248 -25.46 -10.65 -24.40
CA PRO A 248 -24.03 -10.74 -24.66
C PRO A 248 -23.16 -10.58 -23.42
N VAL A 249 -23.55 -9.74 -22.46
CA VAL A 249 -22.86 -9.55 -21.19
C VAL A 249 -22.96 -10.80 -20.33
N GLU A 250 -24.16 -11.35 -20.16
CA GLU A 250 -24.45 -12.54 -19.36
C GLU A 250 -23.73 -13.79 -19.93
N ALA A 251 -23.56 -13.86 -21.26
CA ALA A 251 -22.79 -14.91 -21.91
C ALA A 251 -21.29 -14.89 -21.55
N CYS A 252 -20.74 -13.72 -21.18
CA CYS A 252 -19.34 -13.58 -20.77
C CYS A 252 -19.11 -13.84 -19.26
N GLY A 253 -20.18 -13.82 -18.44
CA GLY A 253 -20.06 -14.07 -17.00
C GLY A 253 -21.14 -13.41 -16.18
N LYS A 254 -20.97 -13.41 -14.87
CA LYS A 254 -21.88 -12.70 -13.96
C LYS A 254 -21.72 -11.19 -14.12
N PRO A 255 -22.77 -10.44 -14.43
CA PRO A 255 -22.68 -8.99 -14.69
C PRO A 255 -22.02 -8.20 -13.57
N GLU A 256 -22.26 -8.53 -12.29
CA GLU A 256 -21.63 -7.86 -11.16
C GLU A 256 -20.11 -8.05 -11.13
N ASP A 257 -19.62 -9.28 -11.44
CA ASP A 257 -18.18 -9.58 -11.46
C ASP A 257 -17.51 -8.92 -12.67
N LEU A 258 -18.22 -8.86 -13.82
CA LEU A 258 -17.77 -8.13 -15.00
C LEU A 258 -17.66 -6.63 -14.75
N MET A 259 -18.66 -6.01 -14.12
CA MET A 259 -18.61 -4.59 -13.75
C MET A 259 -17.46 -4.29 -12.78
N ALA A 260 -17.23 -5.16 -11.79
CA ALA A 260 -16.10 -5.04 -10.89
C ALA A 260 -14.76 -5.17 -11.62
N ALA A 261 -14.64 -6.09 -12.59
CA ALA A 261 -13.43 -6.24 -13.41
C ALA A 261 -13.15 -4.99 -14.26
N VAL A 262 -14.19 -4.41 -14.89
CA VAL A 262 -14.07 -3.14 -15.63
C VAL A 262 -13.57 -2.03 -14.68
N GLY A 263 -14.13 -1.92 -13.48
CA GLY A 263 -13.70 -0.94 -12.48
C GLY A 263 -12.24 -1.12 -12.07
N GLU A 264 -11.82 -2.36 -11.76
CA GLU A 264 -10.44 -2.60 -11.38
C GLU A 264 -9.46 -2.29 -12.51
N VAL A 265 -9.77 -2.67 -13.75
CA VAL A 265 -8.92 -2.35 -14.90
C VAL A 265 -8.86 -0.84 -15.12
N ALA A 266 -9.98 -0.14 -15.10
CA ALA A 266 -10.04 1.31 -15.29
C ALA A 266 -9.17 2.05 -14.25
N TYR A 267 -9.27 1.70 -12.98
CA TYR A 267 -8.47 2.34 -11.92
C TYR A 267 -7.02 1.84 -11.83
N ASN A 268 -6.70 0.68 -12.43
CA ASN A 268 -5.31 0.23 -12.54
C ASN A 268 -4.53 0.99 -13.61
N LEU A 269 -5.19 1.65 -14.59
CA LEU A 269 -4.52 2.45 -15.63
C LEU A 269 -3.59 3.51 -15.05
N GLN A 270 -3.90 4.08 -13.88
CA GLN A 270 -2.99 5.00 -13.19
C GLN A 270 -1.60 4.41 -12.85
N CYS A 271 -1.49 3.08 -12.84
CA CYS A 271 -0.23 2.38 -12.62
C CYS A 271 0.58 2.18 -13.91
N LEU A 272 0.00 2.45 -15.07
CA LEU A 272 0.57 2.16 -16.39
C LEU A 272 1.03 3.44 -17.08
N GLU A 273 1.97 3.31 -18.02
CA GLU A 273 2.46 4.42 -18.84
C GLU A 273 1.49 4.73 -19.98
N THR A 274 0.33 5.28 -19.64
CA THR A 274 -0.70 5.68 -20.57
C THR A 274 -1.36 6.98 -20.13
N ASP A 275 -1.76 7.80 -21.10
CA ASP A 275 -2.59 8.99 -20.88
C ASP A 275 -4.08 8.64 -20.81
N GLU A 276 -4.43 7.37 -21.09
CA GLU A 276 -5.82 6.95 -21.07
C GLU A 276 -6.33 6.85 -19.62
N TRP A 277 -7.51 7.39 -19.40
CA TRP A 277 -8.17 7.42 -18.11
C TRP A 277 -9.67 7.12 -18.28
N MET A 278 -10.16 6.07 -17.64
CA MET A 278 -11.49 5.53 -17.86
C MET A 278 -12.48 5.78 -16.70
N ASP A 279 -12.26 6.81 -15.88
CA ASP A 279 -13.19 7.17 -14.80
C ASP A 279 -14.54 7.68 -15.31
N ASP A 280 -14.57 8.25 -16.51
CA ASP A 280 -15.77 8.69 -17.22
C ASP A 280 -16.79 7.58 -17.50
N LEU A 281 -16.38 6.33 -17.40
CA LEU A 281 -17.28 5.17 -17.50
C LEU A 281 -18.29 5.10 -16.35
N PHE A 282 -18.00 5.70 -15.20
CA PHE A 282 -18.74 5.50 -13.96
C PHE A 282 -19.43 6.79 -13.51
N THR A 283 -20.68 6.65 -13.09
CA THR A 283 -21.34 7.66 -12.29
C THR A 283 -20.69 7.78 -10.90
N GLU A 284 -20.93 8.88 -10.21
CA GLU A 284 -20.44 9.08 -8.82
C GLU A 284 -20.86 7.94 -7.88
N GLU A 285 -22.09 7.43 -8.03
CA GLU A 285 -22.61 6.34 -7.23
C GLU A 285 -21.94 4.99 -7.57
N GLU A 286 -21.74 4.70 -8.85
CA GLU A 286 -21.06 3.48 -9.29
C GLU A 286 -19.59 3.47 -8.83
N ARG A 287 -18.86 4.59 -8.99
CA ARG A 287 -17.51 4.77 -8.48
C ARG A 287 -17.45 4.51 -6.98
N TYR A 288 -18.35 5.10 -6.22
CA TYR A 288 -18.42 4.92 -4.77
C TYR A 288 -18.69 3.47 -4.38
N LYS A 289 -19.60 2.78 -5.04
CA LYS A 289 -19.93 1.37 -4.77
C LYS A 289 -18.79 0.41 -5.15
N LEU A 290 -18.14 0.63 -6.29
CA LEU A 290 -16.95 -0.12 -6.70
C LEU A 290 -15.83 0.05 -5.68
N TRP A 291 -15.53 1.30 -5.28
CA TRP A 291 -14.57 1.56 -4.23
C TRP A 291 -14.95 0.88 -2.91
N GLN A 292 -16.20 0.94 -2.48
CA GLN A 292 -16.65 0.28 -1.24
C GLN A 292 -16.34 -1.21 -1.25
N ARG A 293 -16.57 -1.89 -2.38
CA ARG A 293 -16.32 -3.31 -2.54
C ARG A 293 -14.83 -3.63 -2.29
N GLU A 294 -13.95 -2.92 -2.96
CA GLU A 294 -12.50 -3.09 -2.80
C GLU A 294 -12.02 -2.68 -1.41
N ASN A 295 -12.59 -1.63 -0.85
CA ASN A 295 -12.24 -1.17 0.49
C ASN A 295 -12.62 -2.17 1.58
N LEU A 296 -13.78 -2.81 1.48
CA LEU A 296 -14.20 -3.82 2.44
C LEU A 296 -13.31 -5.07 2.38
N TRP A 297 -12.92 -5.49 1.17
CA TRP A 297 -11.94 -6.55 1.00
C TRP A 297 -10.60 -6.16 1.65
N ALA A 298 -10.10 -4.98 1.35
CA ALA A 298 -8.84 -4.49 1.92
C ALA A 298 -8.90 -4.35 3.46
N ALA A 299 -10.03 -3.91 4.01
CA ALA A 299 -10.20 -3.82 5.45
C ALA A 299 -10.03 -5.18 6.14
N LEU A 300 -10.58 -6.25 5.57
CA LEU A 300 -10.41 -7.62 6.08
C LEU A 300 -8.97 -8.14 5.95
N MET A 301 -8.27 -7.74 4.90
CA MET A 301 -6.90 -8.20 4.63
C MET A 301 -5.85 -7.46 5.45
N PHE A 302 -6.14 -6.23 5.86
CA PHE A 302 -5.16 -5.31 6.43
C PHE A 302 -5.36 -5.06 7.92
N LEU A 303 -6.58 -5.23 8.44
CA LEU A 303 -6.90 -4.95 9.82
C LEU A 303 -7.44 -6.18 10.54
N ASP A 304 -7.18 -6.25 11.83
CA ASP A 304 -7.85 -7.23 12.67
C ASP A 304 -9.36 -6.99 12.68
N SER A 305 -10.09 -8.06 12.73
CA SER A 305 -11.55 -8.09 12.80
C SER A 305 -12.00 -9.19 13.76
N PRO A 306 -13.28 -9.27 14.13
CA PRO A 306 -13.80 -10.39 14.89
C PRO A 306 -13.55 -11.77 14.24
N TYR A 307 -13.34 -11.79 12.91
CA TYR A 307 -13.08 -13.01 12.15
C TYR A 307 -11.60 -13.42 12.17
N SER A 308 -10.68 -12.47 12.27
CA SER A 308 -9.23 -12.74 12.24
C SER A 308 -8.65 -13.06 13.62
N GLN A 309 -9.37 -12.79 14.71
CA GLN A 309 -8.93 -13.08 16.08
C GLN A 309 -7.55 -12.49 16.44
N GLY A 310 -7.19 -11.36 15.84
CA GLY A 310 -5.92 -10.68 16.07
C GLY A 310 -4.74 -11.19 15.26
N ILE A 311 -4.93 -12.16 14.37
CA ILE A 311 -3.83 -12.76 13.57
C ILE A 311 -3.22 -11.76 12.60
N ILE A 312 -4.02 -10.83 12.05
CA ILE A 312 -3.54 -9.91 10.99
C ILE A 312 -2.40 -9.03 11.51
N SER A 313 -2.60 -8.32 12.61
CA SER A 313 -1.52 -7.50 13.21
C SER A 313 -0.47 -8.35 13.90
N ALA A 314 -0.86 -9.50 14.48
CA ALA A 314 0.07 -10.39 15.16
C ALA A 314 1.21 -10.86 14.24
N ARG A 315 0.96 -11.08 12.95
CA ARG A 315 1.98 -11.48 11.96
C ARG A 315 3.19 -10.54 11.92
N ALA A 316 3.00 -9.26 12.24
CA ALA A 316 4.08 -8.28 12.17
C ALA A 316 5.06 -8.33 13.36
N TRP A 317 4.87 -9.23 14.33
CA TRP A 317 5.71 -9.32 15.51
C TRP A 317 7.19 -9.59 15.15
N SER A 318 7.44 -10.50 14.20
CA SER A 318 8.80 -10.86 13.78
C SER A 318 9.55 -9.70 13.15
N LEU A 319 8.86 -8.94 12.28
CA LEU A 319 9.43 -7.74 11.67
C LEU A 319 9.72 -6.64 12.71
N LEU A 320 8.78 -6.39 13.63
CA LEU A 320 8.99 -5.35 14.66
C LEU A 320 10.11 -5.74 15.62
N GLN A 321 10.21 -7.03 15.99
CA GLN A 321 11.31 -7.56 16.79
C GLN A 321 12.64 -7.43 16.08
N ASP A 322 12.71 -7.82 14.79
CA ASP A 322 13.92 -7.70 13.95
C ASP A 322 14.37 -6.24 13.81
N ILE A 323 13.43 -5.30 13.65
CA ILE A 323 13.75 -3.87 13.63
C ILE A 323 14.40 -3.43 14.95
N MET A 324 13.86 -3.88 16.10
CA MET A 324 14.39 -3.50 17.41
C MET A 324 15.80 -4.08 17.65
N ASP A 325 15.99 -5.34 17.33
CA ASP A 325 17.25 -6.04 17.58
C ASP A 325 18.38 -5.55 16.69
N LEU A 326 18.10 -5.38 15.39
CA LEU A 326 19.09 -4.87 14.43
C LEU A 326 19.40 -3.38 14.65
N ALA A 327 18.43 -2.57 15.10
CA ALA A 327 18.71 -1.17 15.45
C ALA A 327 19.66 -1.07 16.64
N ASP A 328 19.49 -1.89 17.68
CA ASP A 328 20.42 -1.93 18.82
C ASP A 328 21.82 -2.36 18.38
N GLU A 329 21.94 -3.41 17.56
CA GLU A 329 23.22 -3.90 17.04
C GLU A 329 23.93 -2.85 16.17
N ASP A 330 23.21 -2.31 15.18
CA ASP A 330 23.78 -1.40 14.19
C ASP A 330 24.17 -0.04 14.78
N ILE A 331 23.35 0.52 15.68
CA ILE A 331 23.64 1.79 16.35
C ILE A 331 24.83 1.66 17.30
N SER A 332 24.98 0.50 17.96
CA SER A 332 26.09 0.25 18.88
C SER A 332 27.41 -0.02 18.15
N SER A 333 27.37 -0.86 17.09
CA SER A 333 28.56 -1.25 16.33
C SER A 333 28.97 -0.22 15.28
N GLY A 334 28.02 0.57 14.75
CA GLY A 334 28.21 1.44 13.59
C GLY A 334 28.48 0.65 12.29
N ASN A 335 28.12 -0.63 12.22
CA ASN A 335 28.38 -1.48 11.06
C ASN A 335 27.45 -1.19 9.89
N VAL A 336 26.18 -0.91 10.15
CA VAL A 336 25.18 -0.53 9.15
C VAL A 336 24.53 0.77 9.58
N GLN A 337 24.26 1.69 8.66
CA GLN A 337 23.57 2.94 8.94
C GLN A 337 22.14 2.96 8.37
N VAL A 338 21.87 2.12 7.38
CA VAL A 338 20.54 2.07 6.74
C VAL A 338 20.15 0.62 6.46
N ARG A 339 19.03 0.20 7.02
CA ARG A 339 18.38 -1.07 6.68
C ARG A 339 17.13 -0.83 5.89
N LEU A 340 17.06 -1.45 4.72
CA LEU A 340 15.94 -1.34 3.81
C LEU A 340 15.25 -2.71 3.68
N ARG A 341 13.92 -2.72 3.77
CA ARG A 341 13.10 -3.92 3.52
C ARG A 341 12.04 -3.57 2.50
N PHE A 342 11.81 -4.49 1.56
CA PHE A 342 10.83 -4.32 0.48
C PHE A 342 9.89 -5.50 0.41
N GLY A 343 8.59 -5.22 0.27
CA GLY A 343 7.57 -6.24 0.20
C GLY A 343 6.21 -5.69 -0.23
N HIS A 344 5.20 -5.86 0.61
CA HIS A 344 3.80 -5.75 0.22
C HIS A 344 2.96 -4.90 1.18
N ASP A 345 1.77 -4.49 0.71
CA ASP A 345 0.71 -3.87 1.52
C ASP A 345 0.28 -4.75 2.70
N THR A 346 0.22 -6.08 2.49
CA THR A 346 -0.07 -7.09 3.53
C THR A 346 1.00 -7.20 4.62
N VAL A 347 2.07 -6.40 4.56
CA VAL A 347 3.10 -6.24 5.61
C VAL A 347 3.05 -4.86 6.22
N VAL A 348 2.95 -3.82 5.37
CA VAL A 348 2.86 -2.42 5.82
C VAL A 348 1.67 -2.24 6.76
N ALA A 349 0.51 -2.76 6.38
CA ALA A 349 -0.71 -2.61 7.16
C ALA A 349 -0.66 -3.30 8.54
N PRO A 350 -0.28 -4.59 8.66
CA PRO A 350 -0.05 -5.24 9.95
C PRO A 350 1.01 -4.54 10.82
N LEU A 351 2.09 -4.02 10.22
CA LEU A 351 3.11 -3.26 10.96
C LEU A 351 2.50 -1.98 11.58
N MET A 352 1.66 -1.26 10.84
CA MET A 352 0.94 -0.11 11.38
C MET A 352 -0.05 -0.51 12.48
N GLY A 353 -0.68 -1.68 12.34
CA GLY A 353 -1.59 -2.26 13.33
C GLY A 353 -0.90 -2.61 14.65
N ILE A 354 0.22 -3.35 14.60
CA ILE A 354 0.98 -3.73 15.81
C ILE A 354 1.63 -2.52 16.50
N LEU A 355 1.99 -1.48 15.74
CA LEU A 355 2.45 -0.19 16.27
C LEU A 355 1.32 0.61 16.94
N GLY A 356 0.06 0.21 16.81
CA GLY A 356 -1.09 0.87 17.42
C GLY A 356 -1.36 2.26 16.87
N ILE A 357 -0.99 2.51 15.62
CA ILE A 357 -1.16 3.82 14.96
C ILE A 357 -2.65 4.12 14.78
N LYS A 358 -3.01 5.38 15.05
CA LYS A 358 -4.37 5.87 14.86
C LYS A 358 -4.82 5.67 13.40
N GLY A 359 -6.03 5.14 13.18
CA GLY A 359 -6.54 4.77 11.85
C GLY A 359 -6.30 3.30 11.45
N TRP A 360 -5.49 2.55 12.22
CA TRP A 360 -5.18 1.14 11.99
C TRP A 360 -5.72 0.24 13.11
N LYS A 361 -6.77 0.69 13.76
CA LYS A 361 -7.41 -0.07 14.85
C LYS A 361 -8.19 -1.27 14.30
N PRO A 362 -8.35 -2.33 15.11
CA PRO A 362 -9.20 -3.45 14.77
C PRO A 362 -10.62 -3.01 14.40
N LEU A 363 -11.21 -3.71 13.43
CA LEU A 363 -12.59 -3.49 13.00
C LEU A 363 -13.56 -3.99 14.08
N GLY A 364 -14.65 -3.26 14.28
CA GLY A 364 -15.74 -3.66 15.16
C GLY A 364 -16.62 -4.76 14.56
N ALA A 365 -17.62 -5.21 15.31
CA ALA A 365 -18.56 -6.24 14.85
C ALA A 365 -19.52 -5.77 13.76
N ASP A 366 -19.78 -4.46 13.66
CA ASP A 366 -20.65 -3.88 12.62
C ASP A 366 -19.90 -3.66 11.32
N MET A 367 -20.04 -4.61 10.39
CA MET A 367 -19.39 -4.57 9.08
C MET A 367 -19.86 -3.40 8.20
N THR A 368 -21.04 -2.82 8.47
CA THR A 368 -21.55 -1.68 7.69
C THR A 368 -20.74 -0.42 7.93
N LEU A 369 -20.00 -0.34 9.06
CA LEU A 369 -19.18 0.79 9.46
C LEU A 369 -17.73 0.70 8.97
N TRP A 370 -17.25 -0.45 8.49
CA TRP A 370 -15.84 -0.64 8.13
C TRP A 370 -15.33 0.36 7.11
N LYS A 371 -16.13 0.66 6.07
CA LYS A 371 -15.83 1.67 5.06
C LYS A 371 -15.61 3.08 5.61
N TYR A 372 -16.13 3.37 6.79
CA TYR A 372 -16.00 4.67 7.44
C TYR A 372 -14.77 4.75 8.34
N HIS A 373 -14.27 3.60 8.83
CA HIS A 373 -13.13 3.52 9.73
C HIS A 373 -11.81 3.34 9.02
N PHE A 374 -11.83 2.76 7.81
CA PHE A 374 -10.65 2.47 7.04
C PHE A 374 -10.88 2.82 5.56
N GLN A 375 -9.87 3.40 4.93
CA GLN A 375 -9.85 3.68 3.51
C GLN A 375 -8.57 3.10 2.90
N ASN A 376 -8.72 2.17 1.96
CA ASN A 376 -7.62 1.42 1.37
C ASN A 376 -6.65 2.28 0.52
N TRP A 377 -7.06 3.47 0.09
CA TRP A 377 -6.13 4.44 -0.52
C TRP A 377 -5.06 4.97 0.44
N ASN A 378 -5.22 4.73 1.76
CA ASN A 378 -4.19 5.03 2.74
C ASN A 378 -3.01 4.05 2.66
N VAL A 379 -3.14 2.93 1.92
CA VAL A 379 -2.06 1.99 1.60
C VAL A 379 -1.72 2.07 0.11
N PRO A 380 -1.25 3.22 -0.39
CA PRO A 380 -1.02 3.43 -1.82
C PRO A 380 0.14 2.57 -2.34
N MET A 381 0.36 2.58 -3.65
CA MET A 381 1.59 2.06 -4.25
C MET A 381 2.81 2.77 -3.66
N ALA A 382 3.89 2.02 -3.43
CA ALA A 382 5.12 2.46 -2.76
C ALA A 382 4.92 2.99 -1.33
N ALA A 383 3.81 2.61 -0.65
CA ALA A 383 3.61 2.94 0.77
C ALA A 383 4.80 2.46 1.60
N ASN A 384 5.21 3.28 2.57
CA ASN A 384 6.40 2.95 3.33
C ASN A 384 6.33 3.42 4.79
N VAL A 385 7.05 2.69 5.65
CA VAL A 385 7.30 3.02 7.05
C VAL A 385 8.78 3.32 7.19
N GLN A 386 9.13 4.46 7.77
CA GLN A 386 10.50 4.84 8.07
C GLN A 386 10.64 5.07 9.58
N MET A 387 11.60 4.41 10.20
CA MET A 387 12.04 4.66 11.56
C MET A 387 13.41 5.32 11.51
N VAL A 388 13.51 6.56 11.93
CA VAL A 388 14.75 7.32 11.94
C VAL A 388 15.21 7.50 13.37
N PHE A 389 16.48 7.16 13.62
CA PHE A 389 17.08 7.15 14.94
C PHE A 389 18.04 8.32 15.11
N TYR A 390 17.94 8.99 16.23
CA TYR A 390 18.68 10.20 16.54
C TYR A 390 19.50 9.98 17.79
N LYS A 391 20.80 10.24 17.72
CA LYS A 391 21.73 10.10 18.85
C LYS A 391 21.98 11.46 19.51
N GLY A 392 21.76 11.52 20.81
CA GLY A 392 22.04 12.65 21.67
C GLY A 392 23.51 12.75 22.05
N ARG A 393 23.92 13.90 22.59
CA ARG A 393 25.33 14.14 23.03
C ARG A 393 25.76 13.21 24.16
N LYS A 394 24.83 12.70 24.97
CA LYS A 394 25.09 11.76 26.08
C LYS A 394 25.04 10.32 25.65
N GLY A 395 24.74 10.05 24.37
CA GLY A 395 24.63 8.71 23.81
C GLY A 395 23.22 8.13 23.83
N ASP A 396 22.27 8.81 24.38
CA ASP A 396 20.85 8.47 24.40
C ASP A 396 20.27 8.49 22.96
N ILE A 397 19.30 7.63 22.71
CA ILE A 397 18.72 7.44 21.37
C ILE A 397 17.23 7.81 21.40
N LEU A 398 16.81 8.60 20.41
CA LEU A 398 15.41 8.82 20.09
C LEU A 398 15.07 8.13 18.78
N VAL A 399 13.83 7.64 18.66
CA VAL A 399 13.23 7.14 17.41
C VAL A 399 12.08 8.02 16.99
N ARG A 400 11.95 8.24 15.68
CA ARG A 400 10.83 8.90 15.01
C ARG A 400 10.27 7.93 13.99
N VAL A 401 8.96 7.70 14.04
CA VAL A 401 8.27 6.80 13.11
C VAL A 401 7.46 7.63 12.12
N MET A 402 7.62 7.35 10.83
CA MET A 402 6.89 8.00 9.76
C MET A 402 6.19 6.97 8.89
N TYR A 403 5.03 7.32 8.40
CA TYR A 403 4.27 6.58 7.39
C TYR A 403 4.05 7.46 6.16
N ASN A 404 4.48 7.00 4.99
CA ASN A 404 4.48 7.79 3.76
C ASN A 404 5.04 9.20 4.00
N GLU A 405 6.21 9.26 4.66
CA GLU A 405 6.95 10.48 5.04
C GLU A 405 6.22 11.44 6.00
N LYS A 406 5.10 11.00 6.61
CA LYS A 406 4.35 11.76 7.62
C LYS A 406 4.58 11.19 9.01
N ASP A 407 4.82 12.07 9.97
CA ASP A 407 5.00 11.68 11.38
C ASP A 407 3.82 10.91 11.92
N GLN A 408 4.12 9.85 12.67
CA GLN A 408 3.14 9.08 13.38
C GLN A 408 3.25 9.30 14.89
N ILE A 409 2.11 9.45 15.54
CA ILE A 409 2.03 9.52 16.99
C ILE A 409 1.85 8.11 17.51
N LEU A 410 2.84 7.66 18.29
CA LEU A 410 2.84 6.34 18.91
C LEU A 410 2.02 6.37 20.22
N PRO A 411 1.40 5.24 20.60
CA PRO A 411 0.61 5.15 21.84
C PRO A 411 1.48 4.97 23.10
N LEU A 412 2.68 5.54 23.11
CA LEU A 412 3.56 5.50 24.28
C LEU A 412 3.07 6.45 25.36
N PRO A 413 3.32 6.15 26.67
CA PRO A 413 2.86 7.01 27.77
C PRO A 413 3.45 8.41 27.74
N ASP A 414 4.74 8.55 27.42
CA ASP A 414 5.42 9.87 27.33
C ASP A 414 5.27 10.45 25.92
N GLN A 415 4.53 11.54 25.82
CA GLN A 415 4.28 12.32 24.59
C GLN A 415 5.03 13.66 24.56
N SER A 416 5.90 13.92 25.54
CA SER A 416 6.51 15.25 25.73
C SER A 416 7.41 15.68 24.58
N LEU A 417 8.01 14.73 23.86
CA LEU A 417 8.87 14.97 22.70
C LEU A 417 8.27 14.50 21.38
N ALA A 418 6.98 14.09 21.36
CA ALA A 418 6.36 13.58 20.12
C ALA A 418 6.59 14.55 18.94
N PRO A 419 6.92 14.06 17.77
CA PRO A 419 6.93 12.68 17.28
C PRO A 419 8.24 11.91 17.55
N TYR A 420 9.07 12.34 18.47
CA TYR A 420 10.30 11.68 18.89
C TYR A 420 10.05 10.95 20.22
N TYR A 421 10.53 9.72 20.33
CA TYR A 421 10.34 8.87 21.50
C TYR A 421 11.66 8.29 21.96
N SER A 422 11.87 8.16 23.28
CA SER A 422 13.02 7.43 23.81
C SER A 422 13.04 6.02 23.24
N TRP A 423 14.18 5.60 22.70
CA TRP A 423 14.34 4.27 22.14
C TRP A 423 14.16 3.17 23.21
N ASP A 424 14.63 3.42 24.41
CA ASP A 424 14.44 2.49 25.52
C ASP A 424 12.97 2.36 25.92
N ALA A 425 12.23 3.49 25.99
CA ALA A 425 10.79 3.47 26.24
C ALA A 425 10.02 2.78 25.08
N PHE A 426 10.47 2.95 23.84
CA PHE A 426 9.90 2.25 22.69
C PHE A 426 10.05 0.73 22.87
N LYS A 427 11.27 0.24 23.16
CA LYS A 427 11.52 -1.19 23.36
C LYS A 427 10.75 -1.77 24.56
N GLU A 428 10.75 -1.03 25.68
CA GLU A 428 9.99 -1.42 26.87
C GLU A 428 8.49 -1.60 26.58
N TYR A 429 7.94 -0.73 25.73
CA TYR A 429 6.52 -0.80 25.34
C TYR A 429 6.24 -1.92 24.34
N TYR A 430 7.09 -2.08 23.29
CA TYR A 430 6.78 -2.97 22.17
C TYR A 430 7.29 -4.41 22.33
N ARG A 431 8.34 -4.70 23.12
CA ARG A 431 8.80 -6.08 23.34
C ARG A 431 7.71 -7.00 23.93
N PRO A 432 6.96 -6.61 24.99
CA PRO A 432 5.85 -7.43 25.49
C PRO A 432 4.73 -7.61 24.44
N ILE A 433 4.51 -6.61 23.57
CA ILE A 433 3.53 -6.73 22.49
C ILE A 433 4.02 -7.76 21.46
N CYS A 434 5.29 -7.76 21.08
CA CYS A 434 5.86 -8.78 20.20
C CYS A 434 5.75 -10.18 20.79
N GLU A 435 6.09 -10.37 22.07
CA GLU A 435 5.97 -11.66 22.77
C GLU A 435 4.52 -12.19 22.78
N LYS A 436 3.57 -11.32 23.08
CA LYS A 436 2.14 -11.67 23.04
C LYS A 436 1.69 -12.09 21.63
N ASN A 437 2.10 -11.32 20.61
CA ASN A 437 1.70 -11.59 19.23
C ASN A 437 2.41 -12.83 18.66
N HIS A 438 3.64 -13.12 19.08
CA HIS A 438 4.31 -14.38 18.80
C HIS A 438 3.49 -15.56 19.34
N ALA A 439 3.04 -15.51 20.58
CA ALA A 439 2.21 -16.55 21.15
C ALA A 439 0.86 -16.73 20.42
N ILE A 440 0.26 -15.66 19.90
CA ILE A 440 -0.94 -15.76 19.04
C ILE A 440 -0.62 -16.53 17.76
N MET A 441 0.51 -16.22 17.12
CA MET A 441 0.92 -16.89 15.88
C MET A 441 1.29 -18.36 16.13
N ASP A 442 1.99 -18.69 17.21
CA ASP A 442 2.28 -20.07 17.61
C ASP A 442 0.99 -20.87 17.86
N GLY A 443 0.02 -20.27 18.53
CA GLY A 443 -1.29 -20.87 18.73
C GLY A 443 -2.03 -21.13 17.43
N PHE A 444 -1.95 -20.21 16.47
CA PHE A 444 -2.54 -20.36 15.13
C PHE A 444 -1.87 -21.50 14.35
N TRP A 445 -0.53 -21.59 14.36
CA TRP A 445 0.20 -22.61 13.62
C TRP A 445 0.10 -24.00 14.22
N SER A 446 -0.03 -24.10 15.55
CA SER A 446 -0.17 -25.39 16.24
C SER A 446 -1.54 -26.06 16.05
N GLN A 447 -2.55 -25.32 15.64
CA GLN A 447 -3.84 -25.91 15.27
C GLN A 447 -3.68 -26.64 13.93
N SER A 448 -3.62 -27.97 13.95
CA SER A 448 -3.61 -28.76 12.73
C SER A 448 -4.76 -28.37 11.82
N PRO A 449 -4.58 -28.34 10.49
CA PRO A 449 -5.72 -28.25 9.59
C PRO A 449 -6.65 -29.42 9.94
N THR A 450 -7.85 -29.15 10.37
CA THR A 450 -8.89 -30.16 10.40
C THR A 450 -9.09 -30.65 8.98
N ASN A 451 -8.69 -31.89 8.71
CA ASN A 451 -8.88 -32.61 7.45
C ASN A 451 -10.31 -32.50 6.94
#